data_8d734d051c0ca8dcc1e07abf5e478800
#
_entry.id   8d734d051c0ca8dcc1e07abf5e478800
#
_cell.length_a   1.000
_cell.length_b   1.000
_cell.length_c   1.000
_cell.angle_alpha   90.00
_cell.angle_beta   90.00
_cell.angle_gamma   90.00
#
_symmetry.space_group_name_H-M   'P 1'
#
loop_
_entity.id
_entity.type
_entity.pdbx_description
1 polymer ?
#
loop_
_entity_poly.entity_id
_entity_poly.type
_entity_poly.pdbx_seq_one_letter_code
_entity_poly.pdbx_strand_id
1 'polypeptide(L)'
;MLFRSEKWGEMGPAWGMIGTLLGLIAMLNKLSDPSAIGPQMSVALVTTLYGSLIANWLCAPIAGKLSVNNDMEVVNRQITIEGLLSIQAGENPRVIEEKLKSFLSPSVREGVLENGGGGEE
;
A
#
# COMPACT_ATOMS: atom_id res chain seq x y z
N MET A 1 -3.17 0.51 -9.13
CA MET A 1 -3.60 1.38 -7.99
C MET A 1 -2.49 1.52 -6.95
N LEU A 2 -1.95 0.42 -6.42
CA LEU A 2 -0.89 0.42 -5.41
C LEU A 2 0.33 1.29 -5.79
N PHE A 3 0.92 1.04 -6.95
CA PHE A 3 2.08 1.81 -7.45
C PHE A 3 1.82 3.32 -7.53
N ARG A 4 0.60 3.71 -7.89
CA ARG A 4 0.23 5.14 -7.96
C ARG A 4 0.12 5.76 -6.56
N SER A 5 -0.47 5.07 -5.59
CA SER A 5 -0.60 5.60 -4.22
C SER A 5 0.75 5.69 -3.50
N GLU A 6 1.66 4.75 -3.72
CA GLU A 6 3.04 4.82 -3.23
C GLU A 6 3.78 6.03 -3.82
N LYS A 7 3.71 6.23 -5.13
CA LYS A 7 4.31 7.39 -5.80
C LYS A 7 3.77 8.72 -5.30
N TRP A 8 2.46 8.84 -5.10
CA TRP A 8 1.88 10.04 -4.50
C TRP A 8 2.36 10.28 -3.08
N GLY A 9 2.51 9.21 -2.27
CA GLY A 9 3.06 9.28 -0.93
C GLY A 9 4.51 9.79 -0.90
N GLU A 10 5.36 9.32 -1.81
CA GLU A 10 6.74 9.77 -1.96
C GLU A 10 6.84 11.22 -2.47
N MET A 11 5.96 11.62 -3.36
CA MET A 11 5.96 12.97 -3.94
C MET A 11 5.44 14.05 -2.98
N GLY A 12 4.58 13.71 -2.02
CA GLY A 12 4.01 14.67 -1.07
C GLY A 12 5.06 15.49 -0.32
N PRO A 13 6.00 14.87 0.40
CA PRO A 13 7.10 15.56 1.07
C PRO A 13 8.02 16.32 0.12
N ALA A 14 8.28 15.78 -1.09
CA ALA A 14 9.11 16.44 -2.08
C ALA A 14 8.51 17.78 -2.55
N TRP A 15 7.22 17.82 -2.84
CA TRP A 15 6.50 19.05 -3.16
C TRP A 15 6.45 20.00 -1.97
N GLY A 16 6.31 19.50 -0.74
CA GLY A 16 6.42 20.27 0.48
C GLY A 16 7.77 20.97 0.60
N MET A 17 8.89 20.26 0.32
CA MET A 17 10.24 20.86 0.31
C MET A 17 10.40 21.93 -0.76
N ILE A 18 9.88 21.76 -1.94
CA ILE A 18 9.89 22.78 -2.98
C ILE A 18 9.18 24.05 -2.48
N GLY A 19 8.01 23.89 -1.84
CA GLY A 19 7.27 25.00 -1.27
C GLY A 19 8.04 25.74 -0.18
N THR A 20 8.79 25.03 0.69
CA THR A 20 9.64 25.69 1.71
C THR A 20 10.77 26.49 1.09
N LEU A 21 11.42 25.97 0.06
CA LEU A 21 12.47 26.69 -0.66
C LEU A 21 11.95 27.96 -1.32
N LEU A 22 10.78 27.90 -1.94
CA LEU A 22 10.14 29.08 -2.53
C LEU A 22 9.78 30.14 -1.47
N GLY A 23 9.25 29.69 -0.31
CA GLY A 23 8.97 30.58 0.82
C GLY A 23 10.21 31.26 1.39
N LEU A 24 11.32 30.51 1.51
CA LEU A 24 12.62 31.04 1.98
C LEU A 24 13.21 32.03 0.96
N ILE A 25 13.15 31.75 -0.33
CA ILE A 25 13.60 32.67 -1.38
C ILE A 25 12.82 33.98 -1.31
N ALA A 26 11.50 33.89 -1.17
CA ALA A 26 10.65 35.07 -1.04
C ALA A 26 10.96 35.88 0.23
N MET A 27 11.29 35.22 1.34
CA MET A 27 11.75 35.84 2.58
C MET A 27 13.08 36.56 2.41
N LEU A 28 14.07 35.92 1.77
CA LEU A 28 15.38 36.51 1.52
C LEU A 28 15.31 37.77 0.63
N ASN A 29 14.42 37.80 -0.34
CA ASN A 29 14.22 38.98 -1.18
C ASN A 29 13.62 40.18 -0.43
N LYS A 30 13.06 39.95 0.77
CA LYS A 30 12.43 40.99 1.60
C LYS A 30 13.12 41.17 2.96
N LEU A 31 14.36 40.79 3.08
CA LEU A 31 15.14 40.90 4.33
C LEU A 31 15.26 42.31 4.90
N SER A 32 15.12 43.32 4.06
CA SER A 32 15.12 44.74 4.47
C SER A 32 13.85 45.17 5.18
N ASP A 33 12.78 44.35 5.10
CA ASP A 33 11.49 44.65 5.74
C ASP A 33 11.18 43.57 6.80
N PRO A 34 11.43 43.82 8.10
CA PRO A 34 11.19 42.87 9.17
C PRO A 34 9.73 42.40 9.26
N SER A 35 8.79 43.20 8.82
CA SER A 35 7.35 42.89 8.85
C SER A 35 6.97 41.79 7.84
N ALA A 36 7.74 41.62 6.78
CA ALA A 36 7.51 40.63 5.75
C ALA A 36 8.09 39.23 6.09
N ILE A 37 9.02 39.12 7.04
CA ILE A 37 9.72 37.88 7.40
C ILE A 37 8.73 36.83 7.96
N GLY A 38 7.91 37.22 8.93
CA GLY A 38 6.96 36.32 9.59
C GLY A 38 5.98 35.65 8.62
N PRO A 39 5.25 36.39 7.80
CA PRO A 39 4.32 35.84 6.81
C PRO A 39 4.98 34.88 5.81
N GLN A 40 6.17 35.19 5.31
CA GLN A 40 6.89 34.34 4.34
C GLN A 40 7.39 33.04 4.97
N MET A 41 7.86 33.09 6.22
CA MET A 41 8.26 31.92 6.98
C MET A 41 7.06 31.03 7.30
N SER A 42 5.91 31.62 7.61
CA SER A 42 4.66 30.89 7.83
C SER A 42 4.25 30.10 6.59
N VAL A 43 4.31 30.68 5.41
CA VAL A 43 4.01 29.99 4.14
C VAL A 43 4.95 28.80 3.93
N ALA A 44 6.24 28.95 4.18
CA ALA A 44 7.21 27.86 4.06
C ALA A 44 6.89 26.69 5.00
N LEU A 45 6.56 26.97 6.26
CA LEU A 45 6.23 25.93 7.25
C LEU A 45 4.90 25.22 6.95
N VAL A 46 3.88 25.96 6.52
CA VAL A 46 2.56 25.41 6.17
C VAL A 46 2.65 24.46 4.97
N THR A 47 3.44 24.76 3.96
CA THR A 47 3.62 23.89 2.80
C THR A 47 4.24 22.55 3.17
N THR A 48 5.21 22.54 4.08
CA THR A 48 5.81 21.29 4.61
C THR A 48 4.79 20.48 5.42
N LEU A 49 4.01 21.17 6.27
CA LEU A 49 2.98 20.52 7.08
C LEU A 49 1.96 19.80 6.19
N TYR A 50 1.39 20.50 5.19
CA TYR A 50 0.43 19.89 4.26
C TYR A 50 1.03 18.77 3.43
N GLY A 51 2.25 18.91 2.92
CA GLY A 51 2.95 17.87 2.18
C GLY A 51 3.13 16.59 3.00
N SER A 52 3.53 16.72 4.26
CA SER A 52 3.69 15.61 5.20
C SER A 52 2.36 14.97 5.60
N LEU A 53 1.31 15.75 5.83
CA LEU A 53 -0.02 15.25 6.16
C LEU A 53 -0.60 14.41 5.01
N ILE A 54 -0.52 14.91 3.79
CA ILE A 54 -1.02 14.18 2.61
C ILE A 54 -0.27 12.86 2.43
N ALA A 55 1.05 12.87 2.54
CA ALA A 55 1.86 11.69 2.38
C ALA A 55 1.62 10.63 3.46
N ASN A 56 1.71 11.03 4.71
CA ASN A 56 1.74 10.09 5.83
C ASN A 56 0.34 9.73 6.35
N TRP A 57 -0.60 10.63 6.24
CA TRP A 57 -1.94 10.43 6.80
C TRP A 57 -2.97 9.93 5.79
N LEU A 58 -2.83 10.33 4.52
CA LEU A 58 -3.71 9.89 3.44
C LEU A 58 -3.09 8.76 2.61
N CYS A 59 -1.92 9.01 2.01
CA CYS A 59 -1.36 8.08 1.04
C CYS A 59 -0.79 6.81 1.67
N ALA A 60 -0.12 6.89 2.82
CA ALA A 60 0.50 5.74 3.47
C ALA A 60 -0.51 4.66 3.90
N PRO A 61 -1.62 4.96 4.61
CA PRO A 61 -2.58 3.92 4.98
C PRO A 61 -3.33 3.34 3.78
N ILE A 62 -3.59 4.14 2.74
CA ILE A 62 -4.20 3.66 1.50
C ILE A 62 -3.26 2.69 0.78
N ALA A 63 -1.98 3.04 0.64
CA ALA A 63 -0.96 2.19 0.05
C ALA A 63 -0.79 0.88 0.84
N GLY A 64 -0.76 0.94 2.16
CA GLY A 64 -0.69 -0.24 3.03
C GLY A 64 -1.86 -1.20 2.83
N LYS A 65 -3.09 -0.68 2.80
CA LYS A 65 -4.28 -1.51 2.57
C LYS A 65 -4.30 -2.12 1.17
N LEU A 66 -3.91 -1.36 0.15
CA LEU A 66 -3.80 -1.87 -1.22
C LEU A 66 -2.71 -2.93 -1.37
N SER A 67 -1.59 -2.81 -0.64
CA SER A 67 -0.53 -3.82 -0.62
C SER A 67 -1.04 -5.16 -0.08
N VAL A 68 -1.72 -5.15 1.07
CA VAL A 68 -2.31 -6.37 1.65
C VAL A 68 -3.31 -7.02 0.69
N ASN A 69 -4.19 -6.24 0.06
CA ASN A 69 -5.16 -6.76 -0.91
C ASN A 69 -4.46 -7.34 -2.15
N ASN A 70 -3.40 -6.70 -2.63
CA ASN A 70 -2.62 -7.19 -3.76
C ASN A 70 -1.93 -8.52 -3.44
N ASP A 71 -1.36 -8.67 -2.26
CA ASP A 71 -0.71 -9.91 -1.81
C ASP A 71 -1.71 -11.06 -1.73
N MET A 72 -2.91 -10.80 -1.22
CA MET A 72 -4.00 -11.79 -1.21
C MET A 72 -4.42 -12.21 -2.64
N GLU A 73 -4.53 -11.27 -3.56
CA GLU A 73 -4.86 -11.55 -4.96
C GLU A 73 -3.77 -12.37 -5.66
N VAL A 74 -2.50 -12.08 -5.40
CA VAL A 74 -1.37 -12.86 -5.91
C VAL A 74 -1.41 -14.30 -5.41
N VAL A 75 -1.67 -14.51 -4.13
CA VAL A 75 -1.82 -15.86 -3.54
C VAL A 75 -2.97 -16.62 -4.20
N ASN A 76 -4.13 -15.99 -4.39
CA ASN A 76 -5.27 -16.61 -5.06
C ASN A 76 -4.95 -17.02 -6.50
N ARG A 77 -4.22 -16.21 -7.24
CA ARG A 77 -3.76 -16.54 -8.60
C ARG A 77 -2.76 -17.69 -8.60
N GLN A 78 -1.84 -17.73 -7.64
CA GLN A 78 -0.88 -18.83 -7.49
C GLN A 78 -1.59 -20.16 -7.20
N ILE A 79 -2.59 -20.16 -6.32
CA ILE A 79 -3.42 -21.35 -6.04
C ILE A 79 -4.11 -21.85 -7.31
N THR A 80 -4.68 -20.96 -8.10
CA THR A 80 -5.35 -21.30 -9.36
C THR A 80 -4.38 -21.91 -10.38
N ILE A 81 -3.20 -21.31 -10.54
CA ILE A 81 -2.17 -21.81 -11.48
C ILE A 81 -1.67 -23.20 -11.02
N GLU A 82 -1.37 -23.35 -9.75
CA GLU A 82 -0.89 -24.64 -9.20
C GLU A 82 -1.94 -25.75 -9.35
N GLY A 83 -3.22 -25.42 -9.11
CA GLY A 83 -4.33 -26.33 -9.33
C GLY A 83 -4.45 -26.78 -10.78
N LEU A 84 -4.34 -25.87 -11.73
CA LEU A 84 -4.40 -26.18 -13.17
C LEU A 84 -3.21 -27.03 -13.61
N LEU A 85 -2.01 -26.72 -13.15
CA LEU A 85 -0.80 -27.50 -13.46
C LEU A 85 -0.88 -28.92 -12.89
N SER A 86 -1.38 -29.09 -11.67
CA SER A 86 -1.56 -30.39 -11.03
C SER A 86 -2.61 -31.26 -11.77
N ILE A 87 -3.68 -30.63 -12.25
CA ILE A 87 -4.68 -31.33 -13.09
C ILE A 87 -4.06 -31.78 -14.42
N GLN A 88 -3.29 -30.91 -15.06
CA GLN A 88 -2.61 -31.23 -16.31
C GLN A 88 -1.58 -32.37 -16.15
N ALA A 89 -0.90 -32.40 -15.00
CA ALA A 89 0.05 -33.47 -14.66
C ALA A 89 -0.61 -34.81 -14.32
N GLY A 90 -1.94 -34.84 -14.17
CA GLY A 90 -2.68 -36.06 -13.83
C GLY A 90 -2.47 -36.53 -12.39
N GLU A 91 -2.19 -35.63 -11.46
CA GLU A 91 -2.01 -35.94 -10.05
C GLU A 91 -3.31 -36.43 -9.39
N ASN A 92 -3.19 -37.24 -8.35
CA ASN A 92 -4.34 -37.76 -7.61
C ASN A 92 -5.09 -36.58 -6.94
N PRO A 93 -6.44 -36.50 -7.02
CA PRO A 93 -7.25 -35.44 -6.43
C PRO A 93 -6.95 -35.14 -4.96
N ARG A 94 -6.65 -36.14 -4.15
CA ARG A 94 -6.26 -35.96 -2.73
C ARG A 94 -4.94 -35.23 -2.57
N VAL A 95 -3.96 -35.52 -3.43
CA VAL A 95 -2.66 -34.82 -3.43
C VAL A 95 -2.81 -33.38 -3.86
N ILE A 96 -3.65 -33.09 -4.86
CA ILE A 96 -3.95 -31.74 -5.31
C ILE A 96 -4.60 -30.94 -4.18
N GLU A 97 -5.56 -31.51 -3.48
CA GLU A 97 -6.25 -30.88 -2.36
C GLU A 97 -5.28 -30.53 -1.23
N GLU A 98 -4.39 -31.42 -0.85
CA GLU A 98 -3.40 -31.22 0.20
C GLU A 98 -2.38 -30.12 -0.20
N LYS A 99 -1.97 -30.11 -1.46
CA LYS A 99 -1.10 -29.11 -2.06
C LYS A 99 -1.74 -27.72 -2.04
N LEU A 100 -3.00 -27.61 -2.45
CA LEU A 100 -3.73 -26.34 -2.44
C LEU A 100 -4.02 -25.84 -1.01
N LYS A 101 -4.29 -26.73 -0.08
CA LYS A 101 -4.46 -26.38 1.34
C LYS A 101 -3.18 -25.83 1.98
N SER A 102 -2.00 -26.17 1.45
CA SER A 102 -0.73 -25.65 1.96
C SER A 102 -0.55 -24.15 1.73
N PHE A 103 -1.21 -23.56 0.72
CA PHE A 103 -1.20 -22.12 0.44
C PHE A 103 -2.11 -21.30 1.36
N LEU A 104 -3.03 -21.94 2.09
CA LEU A 104 -3.96 -21.30 2.99
C LEU A 104 -3.33 -21.05 4.36
N SER A 105 -3.70 -19.94 5.00
CA SER A 105 -3.33 -19.69 6.39
C SER A 105 -3.93 -20.74 7.32
N PRO A 106 -3.30 -21.06 8.47
CA PRO A 106 -3.80 -22.09 9.41
C PRO A 106 -5.26 -21.87 9.82
N SER A 107 -5.67 -20.62 10.05
CA SER A 107 -7.03 -20.26 10.45
C SER A 107 -8.10 -20.52 9.37
N VAL A 108 -7.73 -20.37 8.10
CA VAL A 108 -8.63 -20.64 6.98
C VAL A 108 -8.66 -22.14 6.66
N ARG A 109 -7.54 -22.84 6.88
CA ARG A 109 -7.44 -24.27 6.68
C ARG A 109 -8.40 -25.05 7.58
N GLU A 110 -8.55 -24.66 8.84
CA GLU A 110 -9.50 -25.28 9.78
C GLU A 110 -10.95 -25.10 9.31
N GLY A 111 -11.33 -23.93 8.84
CA GLY A 111 -12.68 -23.68 8.31
C GLY A 111 -13.01 -24.44 7.02
N VAL A 112 -12.02 -24.76 6.21
CA VAL A 112 -12.19 -25.58 4.99
C VAL A 112 -12.34 -27.08 5.35
N LEU A 113 -11.68 -27.53 6.42
CA LEU A 113 -11.81 -28.90 6.94
C LEU A 113 -13.18 -29.17 7.53
N GLU A 114 -13.77 -28.20 8.25
CA GLU A 114 -15.14 -28.31 8.78
C GLU A 114 -16.21 -28.36 7.68
N ASN A 115 -16.07 -27.57 6.62
CA ASN A 115 -17.03 -27.54 5.52
C ASN A 115 -16.84 -28.68 4.48
N GLY A 116 -15.65 -29.27 4.40
CA GLY A 116 -15.34 -30.36 3.47
C GLY A 116 -15.71 -31.76 3.98
N GLY A 117 -16.03 -31.89 5.27
CA GLY A 117 -16.42 -33.18 5.89
C GLY A 117 -17.91 -33.52 5.78
N GLY A 118 -18.73 -32.69 5.13
CA GLY A 118 -20.19 -32.87 5.05
C GLY A 118 -20.72 -33.49 3.77
N GLY A 119 -19.91 -34.17 2.97
CA GLY A 119 -20.29 -34.70 1.65
C GLY A 119 -20.09 -36.20 1.47
N GLU A 120 -20.17 -37.01 2.52
CA GLU A 120 -20.27 -38.47 2.42
C GLU A 120 -21.45 -38.98 3.27
N GLU A 121 -22.64 -38.92 2.71
CA GLU A 121 -23.77 -39.85 2.97
C GLU A 121 -24.43 -40.22 1.64
#